data_14a4442cfa1bb1f259644565175a8034
#
_entry.id   14a4442cfa1bb1f259644565175a8034
#
_cell.length_a   1.000
_cell.length_b   1.000
_cell.length_c   1.000
_cell.angle_alpha   90.00
_cell.angle_beta   90.00
_cell.angle_gamma   90.00
#
_symmetry.space_group_name_H-M   'P 1'
#
loop_
_entity.id
_entity.type
_entity.pdbx_description
1 polymer ?
#
loop_
_entity_poly.entity_id
_entity_poly.type
_entity_poly.pdbx_seq_one_letter_code
_entity_poly.pdbx_strand_id
1 'polypeptide(L)'
;DVERSRGLGDVYKRQFQYKSDAEHYYAALKERMAKFNLELEESKSRLIEFGRYAEQNRRARGLGKPETFEFLGFTFYYGKSRKGYPWPKVKTSRKKFEKKLREFKEWLYDSKNQPAKDIVKQLNVKLVGYYRYYGVSFNVYKLSAFLHRIQQFLFKAMNRRGCRRTYTWNGFIDMLKYYPLAKPKVYYPLY
;
A
#
# COMPACT_ATOMS: atom_id res chain seq x y z
N ASP A 1 18.62 -16.98 25.87
CA ASP A 1 18.83 -15.88 24.89
C ASP A 1 18.42 -16.38 23.54
N VAL A 2 17.19 -16.06 23.16
CA VAL A 2 16.69 -16.31 21.81
C VAL A 2 17.15 -15.14 20.96
N GLU A 3 18.25 -15.30 20.25
CA GLU A 3 18.62 -14.41 19.18
C GLU A 3 17.45 -14.31 18.19
N ARG A 4 16.75 -13.19 18.22
CA ARG A 4 15.82 -12.84 17.16
C ARG A 4 16.64 -12.59 15.90
N SER A 5 16.88 -13.64 15.16
CA SER A 5 17.30 -13.57 13.75
C SER A 5 16.34 -12.59 13.08
N ARG A 6 16.84 -11.39 12.73
CA ARG A 6 16.21 -10.51 11.76
C ARG A 6 16.41 -11.16 10.39
N GLY A 7 15.82 -12.34 10.21
CA GLY A 7 15.70 -12.96 8.92
C GLY A 7 14.94 -11.99 8.03
N LEU A 8 15.56 -11.57 6.94
CA LEU A 8 14.88 -11.09 5.76
C LEU A 8 13.85 -12.17 5.41
N GLY A 9 12.62 -11.98 5.86
CA GLY A 9 11.54 -12.88 5.54
C GLY A 9 11.26 -12.75 4.05
N ASP A 10 11.91 -13.56 3.25
CA ASP A 10 11.70 -13.61 1.83
C ASP A 10 10.31 -14.16 1.57
N VAL A 11 9.42 -13.26 1.20
CA VAL A 11 8.08 -13.63 0.76
C VAL A 11 8.21 -14.18 -0.65
N TYR A 12 8.32 -15.50 -0.76
CA TYR A 12 8.30 -16.17 -2.05
C TYR A 12 6.89 -16.19 -2.61
N LYS A 13 6.77 -15.75 -3.86
CA LYS A 13 5.57 -15.90 -4.65
C LYS A 13 5.87 -16.76 -5.86
N ARG A 14 5.17 -17.88 -5.99
CA ARG A 14 5.19 -18.73 -7.17
C ARG A 14 3.83 -18.69 -7.85
N GLN A 15 3.82 -18.71 -9.17
CA GLN A 15 2.61 -18.76 -9.98
C GLN A 15 2.60 -20.06 -10.78
N PHE A 16 1.44 -20.67 -10.82
CA PHE A 16 1.18 -21.88 -11.59
C PHE A 16 -0.08 -21.67 -12.44
N GLN A 17 -0.12 -22.35 -13.58
CA GLN A 17 -1.28 -22.32 -14.45
C GLN A 17 -2.37 -23.24 -13.91
N TYR A 18 -1.97 -24.41 -13.40
CA TYR A 18 -2.90 -25.42 -12.88
C TYR A 18 -2.77 -25.55 -11.36
N LYS A 19 -3.90 -25.85 -10.73
CA LYS A 19 -3.96 -26.04 -9.28
C LYS A 19 -3.15 -27.25 -8.84
N SER A 20 -3.20 -28.36 -9.60
CA SER A 20 -2.43 -29.58 -9.36
C SER A 20 -0.92 -29.30 -9.22
N ASP A 21 -0.38 -28.48 -10.13
CA ASP A 21 1.05 -28.17 -10.13
C ASP A 21 1.43 -27.34 -8.90
N ALA A 22 0.54 -26.45 -8.46
CA ALA A 22 0.75 -25.68 -7.24
C ALA A 22 0.73 -26.57 -5.99
N GLU A 23 -0.15 -27.55 -5.93
CA GLU A 23 -0.26 -28.53 -4.84
C GLU A 23 0.95 -29.44 -4.80
N HIS A 24 1.38 -30.01 -5.94
CA HIS A 24 2.58 -30.81 -6.05
C HIS A 24 3.85 -30.03 -5.65
N TYR A 25 3.97 -28.79 -6.15
CA TYR A 25 5.10 -27.93 -5.77
C TYR A 25 5.12 -27.66 -4.27
N TYR A 26 3.97 -27.39 -3.66
CA TYR A 26 3.89 -27.10 -2.22
C TYR A 26 4.29 -28.31 -1.38
N ALA A 27 3.89 -29.52 -1.77
CA ALA A 27 4.30 -30.76 -1.12
C ALA A 27 5.83 -30.99 -1.25
N ALA A 28 6.36 -30.88 -2.48
CA ALA A 28 7.79 -31.03 -2.74
C ALA A 28 8.64 -29.97 -2.00
N LEU A 29 8.11 -28.74 -1.86
CA LEU A 29 8.79 -27.69 -1.10
C LEU A 29 8.86 -28.03 0.39
N LYS A 30 7.78 -28.56 0.98
CA LYS A 30 7.80 -29.04 2.39
C LYS A 30 8.85 -30.12 2.61
N GLU A 31 8.88 -31.12 1.75
CA GLU A 31 9.86 -32.21 1.83
C GLU A 31 11.29 -31.69 1.70
N ARG A 32 11.51 -30.76 0.76
CA ARG A 32 12.83 -30.17 0.56
C ARG A 32 13.29 -29.36 1.77
N MET A 33 12.41 -28.56 2.36
CA MET A 33 12.74 -27.78 3.57
C MET A 33 13.05 -28.69 4.75
N ALA A 34 12.30 -29.75 4.94
CA ALA A 34 12.54 -30.73 6.00
C ALA A 34 13.95 -31.37 5.91
N LYS A 35 14.48 -31.60 4.69
CA LYS A 35 15.87 -32.10 4.49
C LYS A 35 16.94 -31.14 5.01
N PHE A 36 16.63 -29.87 5.16
CA PHE A 36 17.54 -28.85 5.72
C PHE A 36 17.17 -28.44 7.15
N ASN A 37 16.34 -29.22 7.83
CA ASN A 37 15.79 -28.91 9.16
C ASN A 37 15.08 -27.54 9.21
N LEU A 38 14.42 -27.15 8.10
CA LEU A 38 13.62 -25.94 8.00
C LEU A 38 12.14 -26.30 7.90
N GLU A 39 11.32 -25.57 8.62
CA GLU A 39 9.86 -25.73 8.56
C GLU A 39 9.23 -24.55 7.85
N LEU A 40 8.21 -24.85 7.03
CA LEU A 40 7.35 -23.82 6.45
C LEU A 40 6.31 -23.37 7.47
N GLU A 41 6.27 -22.09 7.75
CA GLU A 41 5.22 -21.48 8.56
C GLU A 41 3.87 -21.61 7.84
N GLU A 42 3.05 -22.57 8.22
CA GLU A 42 1.76 -22.84 7.56
C GLU A 42 0.78 -21.67 7.67
N SER A 43 0.82 -20.91 8.78
CA SER A 43 -0.03 -19.74 8.95
C SER A 43 0.27 -18.62 7.95
N LYS A 44 1.45 -18.61 7.36
CA LYS A 44 1.92 -17.64 6.37
C LYS A 44 1.97 -18.18 4.94
N SER A 45 1.87 -19.50 4.78
CA SER A 45 1.92 -20.17 3.47
C SER A 45 0.52 -20.50 2.99
N ARG A 46 0.12 -19.95 1.85
CA ARG A 46 -1.24 -20.14 1.32
C ARG A 46 -1.23 -20.37 -0.18
N LEU A 47 -2.03 -21.34 -0.62
CA LEU A 47 -2.44 -21.48 -2.02
C LEU A 47 -3.65 -20.58 -2.26
N ILE A 48 -3.50 -19.65 -3.20
CA ILE A 48 -4.54 -18.66 -3.52
C ILE A 48 -4.95 -18.85 -4.97
N GLU A 49 -6.24 -19.05 -5.20
CA GLU A 49 -6.79 -19.04 -6.55
C GLU A 49 -6.94 -17.58 -7.02
N PHE A 50 -6.07 -17.19 -7.95
CA PHE A 50 -6.01 -15.83 -8.46
C PHE A 50 -5.93 -15.84 -9.99
N GLY A 51 -6.99 -15.42 -10.66
CA GLY A 51 -7.03 -15.45 -12.12
C GLY A 51 -8.39 -15.01 -12.70
N ARG A 52 -8.45 -15.00 -14.03
CA ARG A 52 -9.65 -14.61 -14.78
C ARG A 52 -10.90 -15.36 -14.34
N TYR A 53 -10.77 -16.64 -14.03
CA TYR A 53 -11.87 -17.54 -13.71
C TYR A 53 -12.10 -17.69 -12.20
N ALA A 54 -11.28 -17.09 -11.35
CA ALA A 54 -11.36 -17.25 -9.90
C ALA A 54 -12.75 -16.86 -9.33
N GLU A 55 -13.39 -15.81 -9.88
CA GLU A 55 -14.73 -15.39 -9.45
C GLU A 55 -15.79 -16.45 -9.81
N GLN A 56 -15.73 -17.00 -11.03
CA GLN A 56 -16.67 -18.03 -11.50
C GLN A 56 -16.49 -19.34 -10.73
N ASN A 57 -15.25 -19.80 -10.58
CA ASN A 57 -14.92 -21.03 -9.87
C ASN A 57 -15.34 -20.96 -8.39
N ARG A 58 -15.09 -19.83 -7.73
CA ARG A 58 -15.50 -19.64 -6.34
C ARG A 58 -17.02 -19.60 -6.20
N ARG A 59 -17.71 -18.92 -7.12
CA ARG A 59 -19.17 -18.87 -7.14
C ARG A 59 -19.78 -20.25 -7.35
N ALA A 60 -19.25 -21.04 -8.26
CA ALA A 60 -19.71 -22.42 -8.51
C ALA A 60 -19.55 -23.32 -7.26
N ARG A 61 -18.57 -23.03 -6.40
CA ARG A 61 -18.32 -23.74 -5.14
C ARG A 61 -19.03 -23.12 -3.92
N GLY A 62 -19.92 -22.14 -4.13
CA GLY A 62 -20.61 -21.43 -3.04
C GLY A 62 -19.69 -20.53 -2.20
N LEU A 63 -18.47 -20.25 -2.66
CA LEU A 63 -17.51 -19.39 -1.98
C LEU A 63 -17.73 -17.93 -2.40
N GLY A 64 -17.36 -17.01 -1.51
CA GLY A 64 -17.50 -15.57 -1.75
C GLY A 64 -16.57 -15.01 -2.82
N LYS A 65 -16.28 -13.72 -2.74
CA LYS A 65 -15.39 -13.00 -3.69
C LYS A 65 -14.01 -13.66 -3.81
N PRO A 66 -13.32 -13.46 -4.95
CA PRO A 66 -11.93 -13.91 -5.12
C PRO A 66 -11.03 -13.45 -3.99
N GLU A 67 -10.08 -14.30 -3.62
CA GLU A 67 -9.13 -13.97 -2.58
C GLU A 67 -8.21 -12.83 -3.02
N THR A 68 -7.69 -12.14 -2.04
CA THR A 68 -6.69 -11.09 -2.22
C THR A 68 -5.42 -11.46 -1.50
N PHE A 69 -4.29 -11.01 -1.97
CA PHE A 69 -3.02 -11.21 -1.28
C PHE A 69 -2.22 -9.92 -1.20
N GLU A 70 -1.38 -9.84 -0.18
CA GLU A 70 -0.46 -8.72 0.01
C GLU A 70 0.95 -9.11 -0.45
N PHE A 71 1.56 -8.25 -1.25
CA PHE A 71 2.93 -8.42 -1.70
C PHE A 71 3.59 -7.05 -1.91
N LEU A 72 4.82 -6.86 -1.44
CA LEU A 72 5.58 -5.61 -1.54
C LEU A 72 4.79 -4.36 -1.13
N GLY A 73 3.96 -4.46 -0.09
CA GLY A 73 3.18 -3.33 0.40
C GLY A 73 1.94 -2.99 -0.42
N PHE A 74 1.60 -3.81 -1.40
CA PHE A 74 0.38 -3.74 -2.19
C PHE A 74 -0.57 -4.89 -1.84
N THR A 75 -1.87 -4.64 -1.99
CA THR A 75 -2.90 -5.67 -2.03
C THR A 75 -3.30 -5.89 -3.48
N PHE A 76 -3.13 -7.12 -3.95
CA PHE A 76 -3.57 -7.58 -5.27
C PHE A 76 -4.97 -8.16 -5.17
N TYR A 77 -5.84 -7.80 -6.11
CA TYR A 77 -7.22 -8.26 -6.15
C TYR A 77 -7.74 -8.30 -7.58
N TYR A 78 -8.72 -9.14 -7.83
CA TYR A 78 -9.46 -9.12 -9.09
C TYR A 78 -10.64 -8.15 -8.99
N GLY A 79 -10.73 -7.26 -9.95
CA GLY A 79 -11.85 -6.34 -10.11
C GLY A 79 -12.37 -6.38 -11.54
N LYS A 80 -13.32 -5.51 -11.87
CA LYS A 80 -13.84 -5.40 -13.23
C LYS A 80 -13.17 -4.23 -13.96
N SER A 81 -12.83 -4.43 -15.25
CA SER A 81 -12.41 -3.36 -16.16
C SER A 81 -13.59 -2.42 -16.43
N ARG A 82 -13.36 -1.32 -17.16
CA ARG A 82 -14.46 -0.44 -17.63
C ARG A 82 -15.46 -1.17 -18.52
N LYS A 83 -15.00 -2.19 -19.25
CA LYS A 83 -15.82 -3.04 -20.12
C LYS A 83 -16.46 -4.26 -19.38
N GLY A 84 -16.36 -4.32 -18.05
CA GLY A 84 -16.95 -5.40 -17.24
C GLY A 84 -16.11 -6.68 -17.12
N TYR A 85 -14.99 -6.81 -17.83
CA TYR A 85 -14.16 -8.00 -17.79
C TYR A 85 -13.37 -8.12 -16.49
N PRO A 86 -13.15 -9.35 -15.97
CA PRO A 86 -12.28 -9.60 -14.84
C PRO A 86 -10.87 -9.06 -15.14
N TRP A 87 -10.31 -8.26 -14.22
CA TRP A 87 -9.01 -7.64 -14.42
C TRP A 87 -8.20 -7.60 -13.13
N PRO A 88 -6.91 -7.96 -13.17
CA PRO A 88 -6.05 -7.86 -12.00
C PRO A 88 -5.81 -6.38 -11.66
N LYS A 89 -6.04 -6.03 -10.41
CA LYS A 89 -5.85 -4.67 -9.89
C LYS A 89 -4.96 -4.70 -8.67
N VAL A 90 -4.36 -3.55 -8.41
CA VAL A 90 -3.46 -3.36 -7.29
C VAL A 90 -3.81 -2.08 -6.54
N LYS A 91 -3.67 -2.11 -5.22
CA LYS A 91 -3.83 -0.94 -4.35
C LYS A 91 -2.83 -1.01 -3.21
N THR A 92 -2.43 0.14 -2.66
CA THR A 92 -1.61 0.18 -1.45
C THR A 92 -2.29 -0.61 -0.33
N SER A 93 -1.56 -1.48 0.34
CA SER A 93 -2.10 -2.27 1.44
C SER A 93 -2.52 -1.36 2.60
N ARG A 94 -3.62 -1.72 3.28
CA ARG A 94 -4.17 -0.92 4.36
C ARG A 94 -3.14 -0.68 5.46
N LYS A 95 -2.42 -1.72 5.86
CA LYS A 95 -1.38 -1.67 6.89
C LYS A 95 -0.27 -0.66 6.55
N LYS A 96 0.23 -0.68 5.31
CA LYS A 96 1.28 0.24 4.85
C LYS A 96 0.76 1.67 4.68
N PHE A 97 -0.48 1.82 4.18
CA PHE A 97 -1.13 3.12 4.05
C PHE A 97 -1.28 3.82 5.41
N GLU A 98 -1.86 3.13 6.40
CA GLU A 98 -2.08 3.68 7.75
C GLU A 98 -0.74 3.95 8.47
N LYS A 99 0.25 3.05 8.32
CA LYS A 99 1.59 3.26 8.87
C LYS A 99 2.20 4.54 8.32
N LYS A 100 2.18 4.73 6.99
CA LYS A 100 2.74 5.93 6.36
C LYS A 100 1.98 7.21 6.75
N LEU A 101 0.67 7.17 6.85
CA LEU A 101 -0.11 8.31 7.35
C LEU A 101 0.32 8.72 8.76
N ARG A 102 0.58 7.75 9.63
CA ARG A 102 1.03 8.01 11.01
C ARG A 102 2.41 8.66 11.01
N GLU A 103 3.37 8.09 10.27
CA GLU A 103 4.72 8.65 10.15
C GLU A 103 4.71 10.10 9.65
N PHE A 104 3.88 10.41 8.64
CA PHE A 104 3.75 11.78 8.12
C PHE A 104 3.08 12.72 9.13
N LYS A 105 2.06 12.24 9.86
CA LYS A 105 1.38 13.01 10.89
C LYS A 105 2.35 13.38 12.02
N GLU A 106 3.13 12.43 12.52
CA GLU A 106 4.13 12.61 13.57
C GLU A 106 5.18 13.63 13.10
N TRP A 107 5.77 13.43 11.92
CA TRP A 107 6.73 14.34 11.35
C TRP A 107 6.18 15.77 11.18
N LEU A 108 4.96 15.95 10.69
CA LEU A 108 4.32 17.27 10.57
C LEU A 108 4.13 17.94 11.94
N TYR A 109 3.84 17.15 12.95
CA TYR A 109 3.66 17.64 14.31
C TYR A 109 4.99 18.14 14.91
N ASP A 110 6.06 17.39 14.70
CA ASP A 110 7.41 17.76 15.16
C ASP A 110 7.95 18.98 14.40
N SER A 111 7.65 19.07 13.12
CA SER A 111 8.09 20.16 12.25
C SER A 111 7.22 21.41 12.34
N LYS A 112 6.15 21.42 13.13
CA LYS A 112 5.13 22.50 13.13
C LYS A 112 5.68 23.91 13.34
N ASN A 113 6.79 24.08 14.07
CA ASN A 113 7.38 25.38 14.40
C ASN A 113 8.27 25.95 13.28
N GLN A 114 8.59 25.18 12.25
CA GLN A 114 9.37 25.64 11.09
C GLN A 114 8.53 26.58 10.20
N PRO A 115 9.19 27.42 9.37
CA PRO A 115 8.48 28.23 8.36
C PRO A 115 7.61 27.37 7.43
N ALA A 116 6.44 27.88 7.07
CA ALA A 116 5.50 27.14 6.22
C ALA A 116 6.12 26.69 4.89
N LYS A 117 6.93 27.56 4.26
CA LYS A 117 7.67 27.27 3.03
C LYS A 117 8.56 26.03 3.17
N ASP A 118 9.29 25.92 4.26
CA ASP A 118 10.26 24.85 4.49
C ASP A 118 9.55 23.53 4.78
N ILE A 119 8.48 23.57 5.56
CA ILE A 119 7.62 22.39 5.78
C ILE A 119 7.07 21.87 4.47
N VAL A 120 6.51 22.73 3.62
CA VAL A 120 5.93 22.30 2.34
C VAL A 120 7.02 21.77 1.41
N LYS A 121 8.19 22.38 1.37
CA LYS A 121 9.33 21.90 0.57
C LYS A 121 9.73 20.48 0.99
N GLN A 122 9.96 20.25 2.29
CA GLN A 122 10.33 18.94 2.82
C GLN A 122 9.19 17.90 2.63
N LEU A 123 7.94 18.32 2.85
CA LEU A 123 6.77 17.49 2.64
C LEU A 123 6.67 17.02 1.19
N ASN A 124 6.94 17.90 0.22
CA ASN A 124 6.93 17.55 -1.19
C ASN A 124 7.98 16.49 -1.54
N VAL A 125 9.17 16.57 -0.97
CA VAL A 125 10.20 15.51 -1.16
C VAL A 125 9.67 14.15 -0.67
N LYS A 126 9.06 14.12 0.53
CA LYS A 126 8.48 12.89 1.11
C LYS A 126 7.30 12.37 0.27
N LEU A 127 6.41 13.26 -0.20
CA LEU A 127 5.27 12.92 -1.05
C LEU A 127 5.72 12.33 -2.39
N VAL A 128 6.69 12.95 -3.05
CA VAL A 128 7.25 12.46 -4.33
C VAL A 128 7.87 11.07 -4.13
N GLY A 129 8.62 10.85 -3.05
CA GLY A 129 9.16 9.53 -2.71
C GLY A 129 8.06 8.48 -2.53
N TYR A 130 6.98 8.83 -1.83
CA TYR A 130 5.82 7.97 -1.66
C TYR A 130 5.11 7.67 -2.99
N TYR A 131 4.93 8.68 -3.85
CA TYR A 131 4.30 8.51 -5.15
C TYR A 131 5.16 7.71 -6.14
N ARG A 132 6.49 7.85 -6.08
CA ARG A 132 7.39 7.02 -6.90
C ARG A 132 7.26 5.54 -6.58
N TYR A 133 7.08 5.18 -5.31
CA TYR A 133 6.91 3.79 -4.93
C TYR A 133 5.50 3.25 -5.21
N TYR A 134 4.47 4.02 -4.85
CA TYR A 134 3.08 3.58 -4.93
C TYR A 134 2.33 4.06 -6.18
N GLY A 135 2.99 4.81 -7.06
CA GLY A 135 2.41 5.42 -8.27
C GLY A 135 2.25 4.42 -9.42
N VAL A 136 1.48 3.37 -9.18
CA VAL A 136 1.14 2.35 -10.18
C VAL A 136 -0.31 2.52 -10.66
N SER A 137 -0.62 1.94 -11.82
CA SER A 137 -2.00 1.90 -12.35
C SER A 137 -2.98 1.35 -11.31
N PHE A 138 -4.21 1.83 -11.33
CA PHE A 138 -5.29 1.49 -10.40
C PHE A 138 -5.12 1.96 -8.95
N ASN A 139 -3.96 2.52 -8.56
CA ASN A 139 -3.72 2.99 -7.19
C ASN A 139 -3.88 4.51 -7.00
N VAL A 140 -4.13 5.27 -8.06
CA VAL A 140 -4.22 6.74 -8.02
C VAL A 140 -5.23 7.24 -6.99
N TYR A 141 -6.37 6.57 -6.87
CA TYR A 141 -7.39 6.93 -5.88
C TYR A 141 -6.88 6.83 -4.43
N LYS A 142 -6.01 5.84 -4.13
CA LYS A 142 -5.37 5.71 -2.82
C LYS A 142 -4.34 6.82 -2.58
N LEU A 143 -3.59 7.19 -3.62
CA LEU A 143 -2.64 8.30 -3.54
C LEU A 143 -3.35 9.64 -3.34
N SER A 144 -4.48 9.87 -4.02
CA SER A 144 -5.31 11.07 -3.84
C SER A 144 -5.91 11.13 -2.44
N ALA A 145 -6.42 10.00 -1.93
CA ALA A 145 -6.91 9.91 -0.56
C ALA A 145 -5.77 10.16 0.46
N PHE A 146 -4.56 9.66 0.18
CA PHE A 146 -3.38 9.94 1.00
C PHE A 146 -3.07 11.43 1.05
N LEU A 147 -2.98 12.08 -0.11
CA LEU A 147 -2.73 13.53 -0.19
C LEU A 147 -3.78 14.33 0.58
N HIS A 148 -5.06 13.99 0.42
CA HIS A 148 -6.14 14.67 1.14
C HIS A 148 -5.96 14.56 2.67
N ARG A 149 -5.61 13.38 3.18
CA ARG A 149 -5.31 13.19 4.61
C ARG A 149 -4.08 14.00 5.06
N ILE A 150 -3.05 14.06 4.23
CA ILE A 150 -1.85 14.86 4.53
C ILE A 150 -2.20 16.35 4.57
N GLN A 151 -3.04 16.86 3.67
CA GLN A 151 -3.52 18.24 3.71
C GLN A 151 -4.24 18.56 5.03
N GLN A 152 -5.10 17.65 5.49
CA GLN A 152 -5.78 17.79 6.78
C GLN A 152 -4.79 17.82 7.96
N PHE A 153 -3.75 16.97 7.93
CA PHE A 153 -2.73 16.96 8.98
C PHE A 153 -1.87 18.23 8.95
N LEU A 154 -1.48 18.70 7.78
CA LEU A 154 -0.74 19.94 7.60
C LEU A 154 -1.54 21.13 8.13
N PHE A 155 -2.82 21.26 7.77
CA PHE A 155 -3.71 22.29 8.28
C PHE A 155 -3.79 22.27 9.81
N LYS A 156 -3.95 21.09 10.41
CA LYS A 156 -3.98 20.94 11.88
C LYS A 156 -2.65 21.31 12.52
N ALA A 157 -1.53 20.89 11.92
CA ALA A 157 -0.19 21.19 12.43
C ALA A 157 0.08 22.69 12.40
N MET A 158 -0.26 23.36 11.30
CA MET A 158 -0.08 24.81 11.16
C MET A 158 -0.93 25.62 12.14
N ASN A 159 -2.12 25.15 12.48
CA ASN A 159 -2.99 25.80 13.46
C ASN A 159 -2.64 25.49 14.93
N ARG A 160 -1.66 24.62 15.18
CA ARG A 160 -1.18 24.28 16.53
C ARG A 160 0.17 24.90 16.89
N ARG A 161 0.54 25.99 16.19
CA ARG A 161 1.80 26.71 16.44
C ARG A 161 1.73 27.70 17.62
N GLY A 162 0.54 28.10 18.01
CA GLY A 162 0.33 29.06 19.08
C GLY A 162 -1.10 29.01 19.63
N CYS A 163 -1.41 29.88 20.57
CA CYS A 163 -2.71 29.95 21.23
C CYS A 163 -3.86 30.40 20.30
N ARG A 164 -3.54 31.11 19.22
CA ARG A 164 -4.53 31.59 18.26
C ARG A 164 -4.49 30.76 16.97
N ARG A 165 -5.68 30.56 16.39
CA ARG A 165 -5.84 29.90 15.09
C ARG A 165 -5.18 30.73 14.00
N THR A 166 -4.12 30.17 13.34
CA THR A 166 -3.32 30.88 12.34
C THR A 166 -4.02 30.97 10.99
N TYR A 167 -4.71 29.90 10.58
CA TYR A 167 -5.37 29.80 9.28
C TYR A 167 -6.84 29.39 9.41
N THR A 168 -7.71 30.08 8.66
CA THR A 168 -8.98 29.51 8.24
C THR A 168 -8.72 28.49 7.14
N TRP A 169 -9.72 27.65 6.80
CA TRP A 169 -9.55 26.69 5.71
C TRP A 169 -9.27 27.38 4.37
N ASN A 170 -9.98 28.48 4.07
CA ASN A 170 -9.78 29.25 2.84
C ASN A 170 -8.38 29.86 2.79
N GLY A 171 -7.93 30.50 3.85
CA GLY A 171 -6.57 31.05 3.94
C GLY A 171 -5.47 29.97 3.83
N PHE A 172 -5.74 28.76 4.30
CA PHE A 172 -4.84 27.64 4.12
C PHE A 172 -4.79 27.19 2.64
N ILE A 173 -5.92 27.13 1.96
CA ILE A 173 -5.97 26.81 0.53
C ILE A 173 -5.25 27.90 -0.28
N ASP A 174 -5.42 29.17 0.06
CA ASP A 174 -4.70 30.27 -0.60
C ASP A 174 -3.20 30.16 -0.37
N MET A 175 -2.74 29.82 0.83
CA MET A 175 -1.32 29.54 1.11
C MET A 175 -0.79 28.38 0.24
N LEU A 176 -1.60 27.33 0.01
CA LEU A 176 -1.21 26.22 -0.87
C LEU A 176 -1.19 26.58 -2.35
N LYS A 177 -1.77 27.70 -2.79
CA LYS A 177 -1.56 28.24 -4.14
C LYS A 177 -0.15 28.79 -4.34
N TYR A 178 0.41 29.42 -3.29
CA TYR A 178 1.80 29.91 -3.31
C TYR A 178 2.83 28.80 -3.07
N TYR A 179 2.49 27.84 -2.23
CA TYR A 179 3.35 26.69 -1.90
C TYR A 179 2.61 25.39 -2.23
N PRO A 180 2.55 25.00 -3.51
CA PRO A 180 1.74 23.86 -3.93
C PRO A 180 2.31 22.53 -3.44
N LEU A 181 1.41 21.62 -3.02
CA LEU A 181 1.77 20.25 -2.71
C LEU A 181 1.92 19.43 -3.99
N ALA A 182 2.88 18.51 -3.97
CA ALA A 182 3.09 17.56 -5.04
C ALA A 182 1.83 16.71 -5.26
N LYS A 183 1.34 16.69 -6.50
CA LYS A 183 0.15 15.93 -6.89
C LYS A 183 0.50 14.46 -7.16
N PRO A 184 -0.42 13.53 -6.87
CA PRO A 184 -0.24 12.12 -7.22
C PRO A 184 -0.05 11.94 -8.72
N LYS A 185 0.90 11.07 -9.07
CA LYS A 185 1.19 10.72 -10.47
C LYS A 185 1.39 9.21 -10.59
N VAL A 186 0.98 8.64 -11.72
CA VAL A 186 1.35 7.28 -12.12
C VAL A 186 2.75 7.33 -12.70
N TYR A 187 3.67 6.61 -12.12
CA TYR A 187 5.05 6.47 -12.60
C TYR A 187 5.23 5.16 -13.37
N TYR A 188 4.50 4.14 -13.00
CA TYR A 188 4.62 2.79 -13.57
C TYR A 188 3.24 2.32 -14.05
N PRO A 189 2.94 2.48 -15.34
CA PRO A 189 1.76 1.85 -15.92
C PRO A 189 1.97 0.34 -15.92
N LEU A 190 1.01 -0.41 -15.38
CA LEU A 190 1.09 -1.88 -15.31
C LEU A 190 0.54 -2.55 -16.58
N TYR A 191 -0.17 -1.77 -17.41
CA TYR A 191 -0.79 -2.25 -18.66
C TYR A 191 -0.99 -1.07 -19.63
#